data_47b35dee80e26c081579f6521e5cc634
#
_entry.id   47b35dee80e26c081579f6521e5cc634
#
_cell.length_a   1.000
_cell.length_b   1.000
_cell.length_c   1.000
_cell.angle_alpha   90.00
_cell.angle_beta   90.00
_cell.angle_gamma   90.00
#
_symmetry.space_group_name_H-M   'P 1'
#
loop_
_entity.id
_entity.type
_entity.pdbx_description
1 polymer ?
#
loop_
_entity_poly.entity_id
_entity_poly.type
_entity_poly.pdbx_seq_one_letter_code
_entity_poly.pdbx_strand_id
1 'polypeptide(L)'
;MKTSESLVSWTFRIVILAIIVYLHPFCDGNGRTARILNASQLYHAGYRKMKSLPLSSAVDNQLSGYYSSLADSETVLGGTQDKWLDISPFVSFMMDAFEHCLIDAALAANALTEAEKKLLERMNHAGVHAEITTKKAAGILQMSDSGTRAVLNGLVNKGYLTVEKDGIPYVYRLHQHIPE
;
A
#
# COMPACT_ATOMS: atom_id res chain seq x y z
N MET A 1 10.62 19.55 -8.23
CA MET A 1 11.74 18.83 -8.88
C MET A 1 12.00 17.39 -8.36
N LYS A 2 11.26 16.87 -7.37
CA LYS A 2 11.43 15.46 -6.88
C LYS A 2 10.64 14.41 -7.66
N THR A 3 9.73 14.79 -8.55
CA THR A 3 8.81 13.86 -9.23
C THR A 3 9.40 13.15 -10.45
N SER A 4 10.26 13.81 -11.23
CA SER A 4 10.85 13.19 -12.42
C SER A 4 11.95 12.16 -12.09
N GLU A 5 12.79 12.43 -11.09
CA GLU A 5 13.80 11.46 -10.62
C GLU A 5 13.16 10.19 -10.03
N SER A 6 11.96 10.32 -9.44
CA SER A 6 11.25 9.16 -8.90
C SER A 6 10.74 8.24 -10.02
N LEU A 7 10.12 8.77 -11.08
CA LEU A 7 9.59 7.98 -12.20
C LEU A 7 10.70 7.23 -12.94
N VAL A 8 11.81 7.90 -13.27
CA VAL A 8 12.96 7.26 -13.90
C VAL A 8 13.51 6.13 -13.04
N SER A 9 13.61 6.34 -11.73
CA SER A 9 14.05 5.31 -10.78
C SER A 9 13.11 4.11 -10.74
N TRP A 10 11.79 4.31 -10.80
CA TRP A 10 10.80 3.25 -10.84
C TRP A 10 10.89 2.43 -12.13
N THR A 11 10.89 3.12 -13.28
CA THR A 11 11.01 2.47 -14.59
C THR A 11 12.26 1.59 -14.66
N PHE A 12 13.42 2.11 -14.23
CA PHE A 12 14.67 1.34 -14.22
C PHE A 12 14.57 0.04 -13.40
N ARG A 13 13.86 0.06 -12.27
CA ARG A 13 13.68 -1.12 -11.42
C ARG A 13 12.78 -2.17 -12.05
N ILE A 14 11.73 -1.73 -12.76
CA ILE A 14 10.85 -2.62 -13.52
C ILE A 14 11.62 -3.24 -14.71
N VAL A 15 12.50 -2.46 -15.35
CA VAL A 15 13.38 -2.97 -16.41
C VAL A 15 14.27 -4.10 -15.88
N ILE A 16 14.87 -3.96 -14.70
CA ILE A 16 15.67 -5.04 -14.09
C ILE A 16 14.80 -6.28 -13.83
N LEU A 17 13.57 -6.11 -13.36
CA LEU A 17 12.63 -7.21 -13.19
C LEU A 17 12.36 -7.91 -14.53
N ALA A 18 12.09 -7.15 -15.59
CA ALA A 18 11.89 -7.68 -16.94
C ALA A 18 13.10 -8.47 -17.41
N ILE A 19 14.31 -7.94 -17.24
CA ILE A 19 15.56 -8.61 -17.63
C ILE A 19 15.69 -10.01 -16.97
N ILE A 20 15.40 -10.12 -15.67
CA ILE A 20 15.48 -11.41 -14.97
C ILE A 20 14.44 -12.38 -15.48
N VAL A 21 13.23 -11.92 -15.77
CA VAL A 21 12.16 -12.77 -16.30
C VAL A 21 12.52 -13.25 -17.72
N TYR A 22 13.10 -12.40 -18.56
CA TYR A 22 13.50 -12.77 -19.93
C TYR A 22 14.76 -13.65 -19.99
N LEU A 23 15.79 -13.33 -19.23
CA LEU A 23 17.03 -14.10 -19.20
C LEU A 23 16.84 -15.50 -18.60
N HIS A 24 15.81 -15.66 -17.76
CA HIS A 24 15.46 -16.94 -17.14
C HIS A 24 16.67 -17.66 -16.51
N PRO A 25 17.48 -17.00 -15.65
CA PRO A 25 18.76 -17.53 -15.19
C PRO A 25 18.63 -18.76 -14.29
N PHE A 26 17.44 -19.03 -13.75
CA PHE A 26 17.19 -20.15 -12.85
C PHE A 26 16.28 -21.20 -13.51
N CYS A 27 16.44 -22.48 -13.16
CA CYS A 27 15.56 -23.55 -13.64
C CYS A 27 14.10 -23.37 -13.19
N ASP A 28 13.86 -22.75 -12.01
CA ASP A 28 12.55 -22.38 -11.46
C ASP A 28 12.67 -21.14 -10.60
N GLY A 29 11.54 -20.48 -10.38
CA GLY A 29 11.45 -19.35 -9.46
C GLY A 29 11.87 -17.98 -10.01
N ASN A 30 12.14 -17.85 -11.32
CA ASN A 30 12.58 -16.59 -11.92
C ASN A 30 11.64 -15.43 -11.63
N GLY A 31 10.32 -15.62 -11.78
CA GLY A 31 9.33 -14.59 -11.48
C GLY A 31 9.30 -14.22 -9.99
N ARG A 32 9.44 -15.18 -9.08
CA ARG A 32 9.51 -14.93 -7.63
C ARG A 32 10.77 -14.15 -7.28
N THR A 33 11.91 -14.57 -7.79
CA THR A 33 13.21 -13.90 -7.59
C THR A 33 13.17 -12.48 -8.12
N ALA A 34 12.64 -12.27 -9.33
CA ALA A 34 12.50 -10.95 -9.92
C ALA A 34 11.66 -10.02 -9.06
N ARG A 35 10.48 -10.48 -8.56
CA ARG A 35 9.61 -9.68 -7.68
C ARG A 35 10.25 -9.36 -6.33
N ILE A 36 10.95 -10.33 -5.72
CA ILE A 36 11.66 -10.11 -4.45
C ILE A 36 12.77 -9.08 -4.63
N LEU A 37 13.56 -9.19 -5.71
CA LEU A 37 14.62 -8.25 -5.99
C LEU A 37 14.08 -6.84 -6.24
N ASN A 38 12.98 -6.73 -7.00
CA ASN A 38 12.31 -5.46 -7.24
C ASN A 38 11.82 -4.82 -5.93
N ALA A 39 11.13 -5.58 -5.06
CA ALA A 39 10.69 -5.11 -3.76
C ALA A 39 11.86 -4.65 -2.86
N SER A 40 12.98 -5.39 -2.89
CA SER A 40 14.21 -5.04 -2.18
C SER A 40 14.80 -3.72 -2.68
N GLN A 41 14.89 -3.54 -3.99
CA GLN A 41 15.40 -2.31 -4.60
C GLN A 41 14.53 -1.09 -4.26
N LEU A 42 13.20 -1.25 -4.28
CA LEU A 42 12.25 -0.21 -3.87
C LEU A 42 12.42 0.16 -2.40
N TYR A 43 12.58 -0.84 -1.53
CA TYR A 43 12.83 -0.62 -0.11
C TYR A 43 14.12 0.19 0.13
N HIS A 44 15.21 -0.18 -0.52
CA HIS A 44 16.49 0.55 -0.43
C HIS A 44 16.44 1.96 -1.02
N ALA A 45 15.55 2.20 -1.99
CA ALA A 45 15.30 3.54 -2.53
C ALA A 45 14.44 4.43 -1.60
N GLY A 46 14.08 3.95 -0.41
CA GLY A 46 13.31 4.72 0.56
C GLY A 46 11.80 4.44 0.54
N TYR A 47 11.31 3.62 -0.37
CA TYR A 47 9.89 3.21 -0.44
C TYR A 47 9.57 2.10 0.57
N ARG A 48 9.78 2.39 1.86
CA ARG A 48 9.70 1.38 2.95
C ARG A 48 8.36 0.67 3.04
N LYS A 49 7.25 1.34 2.68
CA LYS A 49 5.91 0.74 2.67
C LYS A 49 5.73 -0.34 1.60
N MET A 50 6.56 -0.33 0.56
CA MET A 50 6.51 -1.32 -0.53
C MET A 50 6.81 -2.75 -0.07
N LYS A 51 7.52 -2.93 1.05
CA LYS A 51 7.74 -4.25 1.66
C LYS A 51 6.43 -4.95 2.04
N SER A 52 5.40 -4.19 2.36
CA SER A 52 4.10 -4.70 2.81
C SER A 52 3.06 -4.78 1.69
N LEU A 53 3.40 -4.35 0.46
CA LEU A 53 2.47 -4.41 -0.66
C LEU A 53 2.41 -5.84 -1.21
N PRO A 54 1.21 -6.40 -1.42
CA PRO A 54 1.01 -7.74 -1.94
C PRO A 54 1.17 -7.81 -3.47
N LEU A 55 2.29 -7.30 -4.01
CA LEU A 55 2.53 -7.25 -5.45
C LEU A 55 2.43 -8.62 -6.12
N SER A 56 2.92 -9.67 -5.46
CA SER A 56 2.79 -11.03 -5.99
C SER A 56 1.33 -11.42 -6.17
N SER A 57 0.47 -11.11 -5.18
CA SER A 57 -0.96 -11.39 -5.27
C SER A 57 -1.64 -10.55 -6.36
N ALA A 58 -1.24 -9.30 -6.56
CA ALA A 58 -1.78 -8.46 -7.63
C ALA A 58 -1.43 -9.01 -9.02
N VAL A 59 -0.19 -9.49 -9.20
CA VAL A 59 0.22 -10.17 -10.44
C VAL A 59 -0.52 -11.51 -10.61
N ASP A 60 -0.62 -12.31 -9.54
CA ASP A 60 -1.30 -13.61 -9.58
C ASP A 60 -2.80 -13.47 -9.90
N ASN A 61 -3.45 -12.40 -9.43
CA ASN A 61 -4.85 -12.09 -9.76
C ASN A 61 -5.06 -11.69 -11.24
N GLN A 62 -3.99 -11.25 -11.91
CA GLN A 62 -3.99 -10.80 -13.32
C GLN A 62 -2.97 -11.60 -14.15
N LEU A 63 -2.84 -12.89 -13.88
CA LEU A 63 -1.78 -13.73 -14.45
C LEU A 63 -1.82 -13.79 -15.99
N SER A 64 -3.01 -13.80 -16.58
CA SER A 64 -3.16 -13.73 -18.05
C SER A 64 -2.62 -12.43 -18.63
N GLY A 65 -2.93 -11.29 -18.01
CA GLY A 65 -2.40 -9.97 -18.38
C GLY A 65 -0.88 -9.89 -18.25
N TYR A 66 -0.34 -10.48 -17.18
CA TYR A 66 1.11 -10.60 -16.98
C TYR A 66 1.79 -11.34 -18.14
N TYR A 67 1.29 -12.52 -18.52
CA TYR A 67 1.89 -13.29 -19.63
C TYR A 67 1.62 -12.63 -21.00
N SER A 68 0.46 -12.01 -21.23
CA SER A 68 0.22 -11.24 -22.44
C SER A 68 1.20 -10.09 -22.58
N SER A 69 1.41 -9.31 -21.51
CA SER A 69 2.34 -8.18 -21.54
C SER A 69 3.79 -8.60 -21.79
N LEU A 70 4.20 -9.79 -21.32
CA LEU A 70 5.49 -10.37 -21.65
C LEU A 70 5.56 -10.76 -23.13
N ALA A 71 4.55 -11.47 -23.67
CA ALA A 71 4.49 -11.87 -25.07
C ALA A 71 4.48 -10.66 -26.03
N ASP A 72 3.69 -9.62 -25.69
CA ASP A 72 3.63 -8.37 -26.46
C ASP A 72 4.98 -7.63 -26.46
N SER A 73 5.74 -7.74 -25.35
CA SER A 73 7.08 -7.18 -25.25
C SER A 73 8.13 -7.94 -26.07
N GLU A 74 7.87 -9.20 -26.41
CA GLU A 74 8.74 -9.99 -27.30
C GLU A 74 8.57 -9.60 -28.76
N THR A 75 7.55 -8.78 -29.10
CA THR A 75 7.29 -8.35 -30.45
C THR A 75 8.43 -7.45 -30.96
N VAL A 76 9.10 -7.91 -31.97
CA VAL A 76 10.28 -7.26 -32.56
C VAL A 76 9.86 -6.01 -33.31
N LEU A 77 10.26 -4.83 -32.83
CA LEU A 77 10.19 -3.60 -33.60
C LEU A 77 11.39 -3.53 -34.56
N GLY A 78 11.17 -3.75 -35.84
CA GLY A 78 12.16 -3.52 -36.89
C GLY A 78 12.35 -4.70 -37.83
N GLY A 79 12.35 -4.39 -39.13
CA GLY A 79 12.63 -5.37 -40.19
C GLY A 79 14.11 -5.76 -40.22
N THR A 80 14.34 -7.02 -40.26
CA THR A 80 15.45 -7.79 -40.82
C THR A 80 16.81 -7.86 -40.13
N GLN A 81 17.34 -6.90 -39.39
CA GLN A 81 18.68 -7.08 -38.77
C GLN A 81 18.85 -6.55 -37.35
N ASP A 82 18.09 -5.55 -36.92
CA ASP A 82 18.17 -5.02 -35.58
C ASP A 82 16.88 -5.38 -34.80
N LYS A 83 16.95 -6.46 -34.03
CA LYS A 83 15.86 -6.89 -33.16
C LYS A 83 15.94 -6.14 -31.85
N TRP A 84 15.10 -5.14 -31.67
CA TRP A 84 14.95 -4.43 -30.40
C TRP A 84 13.79 -5.04 -29.60
N LEU A 85 14.01 -5.30 -28.33
CA LEU A 85 12.99 -5.75 -27.40
C LEU A 85 12.22 -4.51 -26.90
N ASP A 86 10.93 -4.40 -27.21
CA ASP A 86 10.07 -3.37 -26.62
C ASP A 86 9.44 -3.89 -25.34
N ILE A 87 9.98 -3.50 -24.19
CA ILE A 87 9.48 -3.89 -22.86
C ILE A 87 8.37 -2.97 -22.36
N SER A 88 7.93 -1.98 -23.14
CA SER A 88 6.89 -1.02 -22.74
C SER A 88 5.59 -1.67 -22.29
N PRO A 89 5.05 -2.71 -22.97
CA PRO A 89 3.83 -3.39 -22.53
C PRO A 89 3.99 -4.01 -21.13
N PHE A 90 5.13 -4.65 -20.86
CA PHE A 90 5.40 -5.24 -19.56
C PHE A 90 5.59 -4.17 -18.47
N VAL A 91 6.31 -3.09 -18.78
CA VAL A 91 6.49 -1.97 -17.84
C VAL A 91 5.15 -1.35 -17.51
N SER A 92 4.28 -1.12 -18.50
CA SER A 92 2.93 -0.57 -18.29
C SER A 92 2.10 -1.46 -17.36
N PHE A 93 2.02 -2.75 -17.66
CA PHE A 93 1.33 -3.73 -16.82
C PHE A 93 1.82 -3.70 -15.37
N MET A 94 3.13 -3.67 -15.16
CA MET A 94 3.70 -3.65 -13.81
C MET A 94 3.41 -2.35 -13.07
N MET A 95 3.39 -1.21 -13.78
CA MET A 95 3.03 0.08 -13.18
C MET A 95 1.56 0.08 -12.74
N ASP A 96 0.65 -0.44 -13.57
CA ASP A 96 -0.78 -0.57 -13.23
C ASP A 96 -0.99 -1.50 -12.03
N ALA A 97 -0.28 -2.63 -11.98
CA ALA A 97 -0.32 -3.54 -10.84
C ALA A 97 0.17 -2.88 -9.53
N PHE A 98 1.21 -2.05 -9.61
CA PHE A 98 1.69 -1.28 -8.46
C PHE A 98 0.68 -0.22 -8.03
N GLU A 99 0.07 0.51 -8.97
CA GLU A 99 -0.94 1.52 -8.67
C GLU A 99 -2.14 0.89 -7.96
N HIS A 100 -2.66 -0.23 -8.44
CA HIS A 100 -3.74 -0.97 -7.79
C HIS A 100 -3.35 -1.41 -6.38
N CYS A 101 -2.15 -1.95 -6.17
CA CYS A 101 -1.67 -2.31 -4.83
C CYS A 101 -1.62 -1.10 -3.88
N LEU A 102 -1.22 0.08 -4.37
CA LEU A 102 -1.17 1.29 -3.57
C LEU A 102 -2.56 1.79 -3.20
N ILE A 103 -3.51 1.76 -4.15
CA ILE A 103 -4.91 2.13 -3.92
C ILE A 103 -5.53 1.18 -2.90
N ASP A 104 -5.39 -0.14 -3.07
CA ASP A 104 -5.92 -1.14 -2.14
C ASP A 104 -5.34 -0.98 -0.74
N ALA A 105 -4.02 -0.74 -0.64
CA ALA A 105 -3.36 -0.49 0.64
C ALA A 105 -3.84 0.81 1.30
N ALA A 106 -4.10 1.86 0.53
CA ALA A 106 -4.63 3.13 1.02
C ALA A 106 -6.08 2.96 1.52
N LEU A 107 -6.93 2.26 0.76
CA LEU A 107 -8.29 1.93 1.16
C LEU A 107 -8.32 1.07 2.42
N ALA A 108 -7.47 0.05 2.51
CA ALA A 108 -7.34 -0.80 3.69
C ALA A 108 -6.84 -0.02 4.92
N ALA A 109 -5.90 0.92 4.72
CA ALA A 109 -5.39 1.77 5.80
C ALA A 109 -6.45 2.74 6.34
N ASN A 110 -7.37 3.20 5.48
CA ASN A 110 -8.47 4.09 5.84
C ASN A 110 -9.72 3.34 6.31
N ALA A 111 -9.81 2.03 6.06
CA ALA A 111 -10.93 1.22 6.53
C ALA A 111 -10.97 1.20 8.07
N LEU A 112 -12.16 1.43 8.62
CA LEU A 112 -12.40 1.34 10.05
C LEU A 112 -12.49 -0.12 10.49
N THR A 113 -11.74 -0.49 11.51
CA THR A 113 -11.90 -1.78 12.19
C THR A 113 -13.22 -1.82 12.96
N GLU A 114 -13.71 -3.01 13.29
CA GLU A 114 -14.95 -3.17 14.07
C GLU A 114 -14.86 -2.47 15.46
N ALA A 115 -13.68 -2.48 16.09
CA ALA A 115 -13.46 -1.77 17.34
C ALA A 115 -13.52 -0.25 17.16
N GLU A 116 -12.97 0.27 16.06
CA GLU A 116 -13.02 1.70 15.72
C GLU A 116 -14.46 2.14 15.42
N LYS A 117 -15.20 1.37 14.62
CA LYS A 117 -16.63 1.63 14.32
C LYS A 117 -17.45 1.68 15.60
N LYS A 118 -17.36 0.65 16.44
CA LYS A 118 -18.07 0.57 17.73
C LYS A 118 -17.79 1.78 18.62
N LEU A 119 -16.54 2.23 18.67
CA LEU A 119 -16.17 3.38 19.48
C LEU A 119 -16.74 4.69 18.93
N LEU A 120 -16.64 4.91 17.62
CA LEU A 120 -17.19 6.08 16.94
C LEU A 120 -18.71 6.16 17.07
N GLU A 121 -19.42 5.05 16.88
CA GLU A 121 -20.88 4.97 17.08
C GLU A 121 -21.25 5.40 18.50
N ARG A 122 -20.53 4.90 19.50
CA ARG A 122 -20.77 5.24 20.90
C ARG A 122 -20.50 6.72 21.19
N MET A 123 -19.45 7.29 20.61
CA MET A 123 -19.14 8.71 20.76
C MET A 123 -20.15 9.59 20.02
N ASN A 124 -20.57 9.22 18.82
CA ASN A 124 -21.59 9.96 18.07
C ASN A 124 -22.95 9.98 18.81
N HIS A 125 -23.35 8.87 19.43
CA HIS A 125 -24.55 8.86 20.27
C HIS A 125 -24.45 9.72 21.52
N ALA A 126 -23.24 9.99 22.02
CA ALA A 126 -23.02 10.87 23.16
C ALA A 126 -22.99 12.36 22.78
N GLY A 127 -23.00 12.67 21.47
CA GLY A 127 -23.09 14.03 20.92
C GLY A 127 -21.76 14.59 20.42
N VAL A 128 -21.85 15.71 19.69
CA VAL A 128 -20.72 16.35 18.96
C VAL A 128 -19.56 16.76 19.88
N HIS A 129 -19.82 16.99 21.16
CA HIS A 129 -18.80 17.34 22.16
C HIS A 129 -18.38 16.17 23.04
N ALA A 130 -18.62 14.92 22.56
CA ALA A 130 -18.27 13.73 23.32
C ALA A 130 -16.75 13.64 23.52
N GLU A 131 -16.37 13.50 24.78
CA GLU A 131 -14.99 13.31 25.21
C GLU A 131 -14.82 11.90 25.75
N ILE A 132 -13.73 11.25 25.36
CA ILE A 132 -13.41 9.92 25.86
C ILE A 132 -11.95 9.84 26.30
N THR A 133 -11.74 9.15 27.42
CA THR A 133 -10.39 8.80 27.89
C THR A 133 -10.08 7.35 27.54
N THR A 134 -8.79 6.97 27.55
CA THR A 134 -8.39 5.57 27.30
C THR A 134 -9.13 4.58 28.22
N LYS A 135 -9.30 4.93 29.50
CA LYS A 135 -9.98 4.06 30.49
C LYS A 135 -11.47 3.86 30.17
N LYS A 136 -12.17 4.92 29.77
CA LYS A 136 -13.59 4.82 29.33
C LYS A 136 -13.71 4.02 28.05
N ALA A 137 -12.83 4.24 27.07
CA ALA A 137 -12.81 3.50 25.81
C ALA A 137 -12.50 2.01 26.04
N ALA A 138 -11.59 1.67 26.96
CA ALA A 138 -11.27 0.30 27.34
C ALA A 138 -12.49 -0.44 27.89
N GLY A 139 -13.31 0.25 28.70
CA GLY A 139 -14.56 -0.32 29.19
C GLY A 139 -15.59 -0.57 28.09
N ILE A 140 -15.71 0.31 27.10
CA ILE A 140 -16.63 0.14 25.95
C ILE A 140 -16.17 -0.99 25.05
N LEU A 141 -14.88 -1.08 24.76
CA LEU A 141 -14.31 -2.05 23.85
C LEU A 141 -14.02 -3.40 24.51
N GLN A 142 -14.01 -3.47 25.84
CA GLN A 142 -13.61 -4.64 26.62
C GLN A 142 -12.20 -5.13 26.25
N MET A 143 -11.28 -4.19 26.08
CA MET A 143 -9.89 -4.41 25.67
C MET A 143 -8.92 -3.91 26.74
N SER A 144 -7.68 -4.38 26.67
CA SER A 144 -6.60 -3.85 27.48
C SER A 144 -6.30 -2.39 27.16
N ASP A 145 -5.72 -1.64 28.08
CA ASP A 145 -5.34 -0.23 27.87
C ASP A 145 -4.41 -0.05 26.67
N SER A 146 -3.47 -0.98 26.44
CA SER A 146 -2.56 -0.93 25.29
C SER A 146 -3.30 -1.14 23.96
N GLY A 147 -4.19 -2.12 23.87
CA GLY A 147 -5.03 -2.36 22.70
C GLY A 147 -5.95 -1.18 22.41
N THR A 148 -6.57 -0.63 23.46
CA THR A 148 -7.45 0.54 23.36
C THR A 148 -6.69 1.79 22.87
N ARG A 149 -5.45 2.00 23.32
CA ARG A 149 -4.61 3.10 22.80
C ARG A 149 -4.29 2.92 21.33
N ALA A 150 -4.06 1.69 20.87
CA ALA A 150 -3.85 1.42 19.44
C ALA A 150 -5.08 1.80 18.61
N VAL A 151 -6.30 1.46 19.06
CA VAL A 151 -7.57 1.84 18.41
C VAL A 151 -7.75 3.37 18.40
N LEU A 152 -7.55 4.05 19.53
CA LEU A 152 -7.67 5.51 19.63
C LEU A 152 -6.66 6.22 18.73
N ASN A 153 -5.40 5.78 18.72
CA ASN A 153 -4.37 6.32 17.84
C ASN A 153 -4.68 6.05 16.36
N GLY A 154 -5.24 4.89 16.04
CA GLY A 154 -5.75 4.57 14.70
C GLY A 154 -6.79 5.60 14.23
N LEU A 155 -7.78 5.91 15.08
CA LEU A 155 -8.80 6.90 14.79
C LEU A 155 -8.24 8.33 14.68
N VAL A 156 -7.25 8.69 15.49
CA VAL A 156 -6.55 9.99 15.37
C VAL A 156 -5.79 10.07 14.05
N ASN A 157 -5.05 9.02 13.68
CA ASN A 157 -4.29 8.98 12.43
C ASN A 157 -5.18 9.01 11.18
N LYS A 158 -6.39 8.46 11.27
CA LYS A 158 -7.41 8.47 10.22
C LYS A 158 -8.24 9.78 10.20
N GLY A 159 -7.99 10.72 11.13
CA GLY A 159 -8.66 12.01 11.19
C GLY A 159 -10.05 12.02 11.83
N TYR A 160 -10.51 10.92 12.42
CA TYR A 160 -11.83 10.86 13.08
C TYR A 160 -11.81 11.46 14.49
N LEU A 161 -10.67 11.40 15.16
CA LEU A 161 -10.50 11.95 16.51
C LEU A 161 -9.35 12.95 16.55
N THR A 162 -9.47 13.92 17.47
CA THR A 162 -8.36 14.75 17.95
C THR A 162 -7.97 14.32 19.34
N VAL A 163 -6.69 14.50 19.71
CA VAL A 163 -6.18 14.18 21.05
C VAL A 163 -5.58 15.40 21.70
N GLU A 164 -6.02 15.70 22.89
CA GLU A 164 -5.45 16.73 23.77
C GLU A 164 -4.47 16.06 24.75
N LYS A 165 -3.19 16.48 24.66
CA LYS A 165 -2.09 15.89 25.42
C LYS A 165 -1.62 16.75 26.58
N ASP A 166 -2.30 17.87 26.85
CA ASP A 166 -1.91 18.86 27.87
C ASP A 166 -2.24 18.43 29.31
N GLY A 167 -2.65 17.17 29.50
CA GLY A 167 -2.94 16.57 30.81
C GLY A 167 -2.85 15.04 30.82
N ILE A 168 -2.92 14.47 32.02
CA ILE A 168 -3.09 13.04 32.25
C ILE A 168 -4.41 12.85 33.00
N PRO A 169 -5.39 12.10 32.46
CA PRO A 169 -5.36 11.28 31.24
C PRO A 169 -5.55 12.09 29.94
N TYR A 170 -5.03 11.57 28.80
CA TYR A 170 -5.29 12.13 27.50
C TYR A 170 -6.78 12.05 27.16
N VAL A 171 -7.31 13.15 26.58
CA VAL A 171 -8.71 13.27 26.18
C VAL A 171 -8.80 13.24 24.65
N TYR A 172 -9.69 12.41 24.14
CA TYR A 172 -9.96 12.28 22.71
C TYR A 172 -11.35 12.84 22.43
N ARG A 173 -11.46 13.64 21.35
CA ARG A 173 -12.72 14.29 20.91
C ARG A 173 -12.99 13.94 19.46
N LEU A 174 -14.26 13.94 19.07
CA LEU A 174 -14.63 13.81 17.67
C LEU A 174 -14.09 14.99 16.87
N HIS A 175 -13.51 14.72 15.71
CA HIS A 175 -13.10 15.77 14.79
C HIS A 175 -14.35 16.43 14.19
N GLN A 176 -14.45 17.76 14.19
CA GLN A 176 -15.64 18.48 13.73
C GLN A 176 -15.83 18.45 12.20
N HIS A 177 -14.88 17.94 11.45
CA HIS A 177 -14.94 17.72 10.01
C HIS A 177 -14.59 16.26 9.73
N ILE A 178 -15.60 15.42 9.56
CA ILE A 178 -15.40 14.07 9.02
C ILE A 178 -15.04 14.26 7.55
N PRO A 179 -13.87 13.79 7.06
CA PRO A 179 -13.60 13.79 5.63
C PRO A 179 -14.65 12.94 4.93
N GLU A 180 -15.31 13.49 3.91
CA GLU A 180 -16.20 12.78 3.01
C GLU A 180 -15.45 11.70 2.23
#